data_69ee8e3327ca69f93e14f6afb1dba7d3
#
_entry.id   69ee8e3327ca69f93e14f6afb1dba7d3
#
_cell.length_a   1.000
_cell.length_b   1.000
_cell.length_c   1.000
_cell.angle_alpha   90.00
_cell.angle_beta   90.00
_cell.angle_gamma   90.00
#
_symmetry.space_group_name_H-M   'P 1'
#
loop_
_entity.id
_entity.type
_entity.pdbx_description
1 polymer ?
#
loop_
_entity_poly.entity_id
_entity_poly.type
_entity_poly.pdbx_seq_one_letter_code
_entity_poly.pdbx_strand_id
1 'polypeptide(L)'
;MKKFFLAAFACIMTLVAYAQTATMPTIIVFPDDSWMNDNGYMRTFNNDGETEYLPNYGDAFVKNREITTAVQVVQKILVERGFQHEDLQNLLKDMKRERAEEMANRMDGDGFDKGAMDELLQQARPDIRVDIDFAVTPFGPRKNISFRMKAVDAYCNDQISSCEGIVEGTMDPLDLAFRKLVVGKMDEFCEQMVTYFQDLRDNGRQ
;
A
#
# COMPACT_ATOMS: atom_id res chain seq x y z
N MET A 1 10.90 51.32 -15.88
CA MET A 1 9.82 50.45 -15.34
C MET A 1 9.57 49.16 -16.11
N LYS A 2 9.63 49.14 -17.47
CA LYS A 2 9.39 47.88 -18.25
C LYS A 2 10.40 46.75 -18.05
N LYS A 3 11.65 47.04 -17.67
CA LYS A 3 12.70 46.01 -17.45
C LYS A 3 12.55 45.25 -16.12
N PHE A 4 11.97 45.88 -15.11
CA PHE A 4 11.71 45.22 -13.82
C PHE A 4 10.52 44.24 -13.86
N PHE A 5 9.52 44.50 -14.70
CA PHE A 5 8.40 43.58 -14.89
C PHE A 5 8.81 42.30 -15.62
N LEU A 6 9.77 42.38 -16.55
CA LEU A 6 10.24 41.19 -17.27
C LEU A 6 11.05 40.25 -16.38
N ALA A 7 11.87 40.78 -15.47
CA ALA A 7 12.66 39.99 -14.53
C ALA A 7 11.77 39.31 -13.47
N ALA A 8 10.74 39.99 -12.94
CA ALA A 8 9.79 39.41 -11.99
C ALA A 8 8.96 38.28 -12.65
N PHE A 9 8.56 38.45 -13.92
CA PHE A 9 7.81 37.42 -14.64
C PHE A 9 8.66 36.18 -14.96
N ALA A 10 9.94 36.36 -15.27
CA ALA A 10 10.88 35.27 -15.48
C ALA A 10 11.12 34.45 -14.17
N CYS A 11 11.22 35.11 -13.01
CA CYS A 11 11.36 34.44 -11.72
C CYS A 11 10.10 33.65 -11.32
N ILE A 12 8.91 34.16 -11.64
CA ILE A 12 7.65 33.44 -11.37
C ILE A 12 7.51 32.23 -12.28
N MET A 13 7.91 32.31 -13.55
CA MET A 13 7.87 31.18 -14.48
C MET A 13 8.88 30.09 -14.12
N THR A 14 10.03 30.44 -13.57
CA THR A 14 11.01 29.43 -13.10
C THR A 14 10.53 28.75 -11.80
N LEU A 15 9.88 29.45 -10.90
CA LEU A 15 9.27 28.84 -9.69
C LEU A 15 8.11 27.89 -10.04
N VAL A 16 7.29 28.24 -11.04
CA VAL A 16 6.20 27.35 -11.51
C VAL A 16 6.77 26.14 -12.24
N ALA A 17 7.87 26.25 -12.99
CA ALA A 17 8.52 25.13 -13.66
C ALA A 17 9.18 24.15 -12.67
N TYR A 18 9.71 24.64 -11.53
CA TYR A 18 10.24 23.77 -10.47
C TYR A 18 9.13 23.04 -9.69
N ALA A 19 7.93 23.60 -9.60
CA ALA A 19 6.78 22.95 -8.96
C ALA A 19 6.13 21.84 -9.80
N GLN A 20 6.48 21.72 -11.09
CA GLN A 20 5.80 20.80 -12.03
C GLN A 20 6.43 19.43 -12.23
N THR A 21 7.48 19.03 -11.51
CA THR A 21 8.17 17.75 -11.78
C THR A 21 8.45 16.85 -10.59
N ALA A 22 7.88 17.11 -9.43
CA ALA A 22 7.90 16.11 -8.37
C ALA A 22 6.74 15.13 -8.61
N THR A 23 6.91 14.14 -9.47
CA THR A 23 5.98 13.00 -9.54
C THR A 23 5.92 12.38 -8.16
N MET A 24 4.71 12.35 -7.58
CA MET A 24 4.50 11.64 -6.32
C MET A 24 4.79 10.16 -6.51
N PRO A 25 5.38 9.47 -5.52
CA PRO A 25 5.69 8.06 -5.64
C PRO A 25 4.42 7.23 -5.82
N THR A 26 4.58 6.11 -6.53
CA THR A 26 3.53 5.11 -6.70
C THR A 26 3.51 4.18 -5.50
N ILE A 27 2.34 3.97 -4.92
CA ILE A 27 2.15 3.12 -3.74
C ILE A 27 1.31 1.89 -4.06
N ILE A 28 1.52 0.84 -3.26
CA ILE A 28 0.64 -0.31 -3.15
C ILE A 28 0.39 -0.60 -1.66
N VAL A 29 -0.84 -0.99 -1.29
CA VAL A 29 -1.20 -1.28 0.10
C VAL A 29 -1.48 -2.77 0.27
N PHE A 30 -0.79 -3.40 1.22
CA PHE A 30 -0.93 -4.82 1.56
C PHE A 30 -1.41 -4.99 3.00
N PRO A 31 -2.16 -6.06 3.30
CA PRO A 31 -2.20 -6.59 4.66
C PRO A 31 -0.79 -7.00 5.11
N ASP A 32 -0.40 -6.65 6.34
CA ASP A 32 0.89 -7.05 6.91
C ASP A 32 0.98 -8.60 7.06
N ASP A 33 2.16 -9.17 6.88
CA ASP A 33 2.37 -10.62 6.96
C ASP A 33 2.02 -11.19 8.34
N SER A 34 2.23 -10.42 9.42
CA SER A 34 1.80 -10.81 10.76
C SER A 34 0.29 -10.90 10.85
N TRP A 35 -0.43 -9.95 10.28
CA TRP A 35 -1.88 -10.00 10.18
C TRP A 35 -2.36 -11.21 9.37
N MET A 36 -1.70 -11.50 8.25
CA MET A 36 -2.03 -12.65 7.40
C MET A 36 -1.86 -13.96 8.16
N ASN A 37 -0.77 -14.10 8.92
CA ASN A 37 -0.49 -15.27 9.75
C ASN A 37 -1.52 -15.44 10.87
N ASP A 38 -1.79 -14.38 11.62
CA ASP A 38 -2.68 -14.40 12.79
C ASP A 38 -4.14 -14.68 12.43
N ASN A 39 -4.54 -14.35 11.19
CA ASN A 39 -5.88 -14.60 10.68
C ASN A 39 -5.98 -15.86 9.80
N GLY A 40 -4.92 -16.66 9.69
CA GLY A 40 -4.91 -17.95 8.99
C GLY A 40 -4.96 -17.84 7.48
N TYR A 41 -4.43 -16.74 6.93
CA TYR A 41 -4.32 -16.52 5.47
C TYR A 41 -2.94 -16.82 4.91
N MET A 42 -2.13 -17.62 5.61
CA MET A 42 -0.89 -18.17 5.07
C MET A 42 -1.16 -19.50 4.39
N ARG A 43 -0.46 -19.76 3.30
CA ARG A 43 -0.44 -21.07 2.62
C ARG A 43 0.93 -21.70 2.76
N THR A 44 0.94 -23.02 2.88
CA THR A 44 2.15 -23.81 2.93
C THR A 44 2.46 -24.33 1.53
N PHE A 45 3.67 -24.08 1.06
CA PHE A 45 4.20 -24.63 -0.18
C PHE A 45 5.36 -25.55 0.15
N ASN A 46 5.37 -26.74 -0.46
CA ASN A 46 6.49 -27.66 -0.38
C ASN A 46 7.22 -27.63 -1.73
N ASN A 47 8.42 -27.06 -1.72
CA ASN A 47 9.29 -27.02 -2.89
C ASN A 47 10.59 -27.75 -2.56
N ASP A 48 10.89 -28.86 -3.27
CA ASP A 48 12.12 -29.66 -3.13
C ASP A 48 12.52 -30.04 -1.69
N GLY A 49 11.52 -30.24 -0.80
CA GLY A 49 11.73 -30.63 0.60
C GLY A 49 11.84 -29.44 1.56
N GLU A 50 11.78 -28.22 1.09
CA GLU A 50 11.62 -27.02 1.92
C GLU A 50 10.15 -26.61 2.00
N THR A 51 9.70 -26.27 3.21
CA THR A 51 8.35 -25.80 3.47
C THR A 51 8.38 -24.28 3.59
N GLU A 52 7.70 -23.59 2.69
CA GLU A 52 7.54 -22.13 2.71
C GLU A 52 6.13 -21.74 3.10
N TYR A 53 6.02 -20.63 3.84
CA TYR A 53 4.74 -20.02 4.22
C TYR A 53 4.58 -18.71 3.45
N LEU A 54 3.59 -18.65 2.57
CA LEU A 54 3.33 -17.48 1.74
C LEU A 54 1.94 -16.89 2.01
N PRO A 55 1.79 -15.55 2.02
CA PRO A 55 0.49 -14.92 2.23
C PRO A 55 -0.46 -15.16 1.06
N ASN A 56 -1.72 -15.49 1.38
CA ASN A 56 -2.79 -15.67 0.42
C ASN A 56 -3.72 -14.45 0.40
N TYR A 57 -3.25 -13.36 -0.17
CA TYR A 57 -4.01 -12.10 -0.25
C TYR A 57 -5.36 -12.26 -0.94
N GLY A 58 -5.45 -13.12 -1.96
CA GLY A 58 -6.69 -13.38 -2.67
C GLY A 58 -7.80 -13.90 -1.75
N ASP A 59 -7.45 -14.86 -0.88
CA ASP A 59 -8.40 -15.39 0.11
C ASP A 59 -8.72 -14.37 1.20
N ALA A 60 -7.73 -13.61 1.67
CA ALA A 60 -7.93 -12.57 2.67
C ALA A 60 -8.96 -11.53 2.21
N PHE A 61 -8.82 -11.01 0.98
CA PHE A 61 -9.75 -10.02 0.44
C PHE A 61 -11.14 -10.56 0.12
N VAL A 62 -11.27 -11.85 -0.22
CA VAL A 62 -12.58 -12.46 -0.48
C VAL A 62 -13.31 -12.81 0.82
N LYS A 63 -12.58 -13.31 1.82
CA LYS A 63 -13.17 -13.87 3.04
C LYS A 63 -13.26 -12.89 4.21
N ASN A 64 -12.40 -11.86 4.23
CA ASN A 64 -12.35 -10.89 5.31
C ASN A 64 -12.70 -9.47 4.83
N ARG A 65 -13.93 -9.07 5.10
CA ARG A 65 -14.43 -7.75 4.73
C ARG A 65 -13.76 -6.61 5.50
N GLU A 66 -13.29 -6.87 6.71
CA GLU A 66 -12.70 -5.84 7.57
C GLU A 66 -11.36 -5.37 7.01
N ILE A 67 -10.47 -6.31 6.66
CA ILE A 67 -9.17 -5.96 6.05
C ILE A 67 -9.36 -5.33 4.67
N THR A 68 -10.33 -5.82 3.89
CA THR A 68 -10.67 -5.21 2.59
C THR A 68 -11.06 -3.74 2.77
N THR A 69 -11.92 -3.46 3.76
CA THR A 69 -12.32 -2.08 4.08
C THR A 69 -11.13 -1.24 4.55
N ALA A 70 -10.27 -1.80 5.41
CA ALA A 70 -9.10 -1.09 5.92
C ALA A 70 -8.13 -0.70 4.80
N VAL A 71 -7.78 -1.65 3.92
CA VAL A 71 -6.92 -1.40 2.75
C VAL A 71 -7.52 -0.31 1.85
N GLN A 72 -8.81 -0.41 1.51
CA GLN A 72 -9.49 0.58 0.66
C GLN A 72 -9.53 1.98 1.28
N VAL A 73 -9.74 2.09 2.59
CA VAL A 73 -9.72 3.37 3.30
C VAL A 73 -8.33 4.01 3.24
N VAL A 74 -7.28 3.23 3.50
CA VAL A 74 -5.89 3.73 3.43
C VAL A 74 -5.54 4.16 2.01
N GLN A 75 -5.80 3.33 1.00
CA GLN A 75 -5.59 3.68 -0.41
C GLN A 75 -6.26 5.00 -0.77
N LYS A 76 -7.54 5.14 -0.42
CA LYS A 76 -8.30 6.35 -0.72
C LYS A 76 -7.69 7.60 -0.06
N ILE A 77 -7.25 7.50 1.19
CA ILE A 77 -6.62 8.62 1.91
C ILE A 77 -5.29 9.00 1.24
N LEU A 78 -4.46 8.03 0.83
CA LEU A 78 -3.19 8.27 0.17
C LEU A 78 -3.38 8.93 -1.21
N VAL A 79 -4.37 8.45 -1.98
CA VAL A 79 -4.75 9.08 -3.27
C VAL A 79 -5.24 10.52 -3.08
N GLU A 80 -6.06 10.79 -2.04
CA GLU A 80 -6.49 12.15 -1.69
C GLU A 80 -5.33 13.09 -1.34
N ARG A 81 -4.17 12.53 -0.94
CA ARG A 81 -2.91 13.25 -0.67
C ARG A 81 -1.97 13.32 -1.90
N GLY A 82 -2.43 12.83 -3.04
CA GLY A 82 -1.72 12.97 -4.32
C GLY A 82 -0.80 11.81 -4.68
N PHE A 83 -0.71 10.75 -3.87
CA PHE A 83 0.05 9.56 -4.25
C PHE A 83 -0.61 8.85 -5.43
N GLN A 84 0.21 8.36 -6.36
CA GLN A 84 -0.26 7.40 -7.36
C GLN A 84 -0.42 6.04 -6.70
N HIS A 85 -1.38 5.24 -7.14
CA HIS A 85 -1.62 3.98 -6.47
C HIS A 85 -1.91 2.86 -7.45
N GLU A 86 -1.40 1.67 -7.13
CA GLU A 86 -1.72 0.42 -7.78
C GLU A 86 -2.71 -0.38 -6.93
N ASP A 87 -3.81 -0.81 -7.55
CA ASP A 87 -4.86 -1.57 -6.86
C ASP A 87 -4.50 -3.05 -6.79
N LEU A 88 -4.05 -3.49 -5.61
CA LEU A 88 -3.69 -4.88 -5.34
C LEU A 88 -4.80 -5.88 -5.72
N GLN A 89 -6.08 -5.55 -5.50
CA GLN A 89 -7.17 -6.47 -5.84
C GLN A 89 -7.33 -6.65 -7.35
N ASN A 90 -7.13 -5.59 -8.12
CA ASN A 90 -7.18 -5.65 -9.58
C ASN A 90 -5.97 -6.41 -10.12
N LEU A 91 -4.78 -6.14 -9.63
CA LEU A 91 -3.57 -6.88 -9.98
C LEU A 91 -3.72 -8.39 -9.73
N LEU A 92 -4.22 -8.78 -8.56
CA LEU A 92 -4.47 -10.19 -8.22
C LEU A 92 -5.53 -10.84 -9.15
N LYS A 93 -6.52 -10.09 -9.60
CA LYS A 93 -7.52 -10.60 -10.57
C LYS A 93 -6.91 -10.81 -11.96
N ASP A 94 -6.10 -9.85 -12.41
CA ASP A 94 -5.45 -9.91 -13.70
C ASP A 94 -4.44 -11.07 -13.75
N MET A 95 -3.60 -11.22 -12.73
CA MET A 95 -2.70 -12.36 -12.58
C MET A 95 -3.43 -13.71 -12.57
N LYS A 96 -4.56 -13.81 -11.85
CA LYS A 96 -5.38 -15.02 -11.85
C LYS A 96 -5.93 -15.34 -13.25
N ARG A 97 -6.33 -14.32 -14.01
CA ARG A 97 -6.83 -14.48 -15.37
C ARG A 97 -5.72 -14.95 -16.31
N GLU A 98 -4.56 -14.30 -16.30
CA GLU A 98 -3.40 -14.67 -17.12
C GLU A 98 -2.93 -16.09 -16.82
N ARG A 99 -2.81 -16.45 -15.54
CA ARG A 99 -2.43 -17.82 -15.13
C ARG A 99 -3.50 -18.85 -15.46
N ALA A 100 -4.80 -18.52 -15.38
CA ALA A 100 -5.85 -19.41 -15.81
C ALA A 100 -5.78 -19.68 -17.31
N GLU A 101 -5.41 -18.70 -18.12
CA GLU A 101 -5.16 -18.84 -19.55
C GLU A 101 -3.89 -19.68 -19.83
N GLU A 102 -2.81 -19.48 -19.06
CA GLU A 102 -1.59 -20.29 -19.14
C GLU A 102 -1.82 -21.72 -18.69
N MET A 103 -2.58 -21.95 -17.62
CA MET A 103 -2.93 -23.28 -17.10
C MET A 103 -3.89 -24.02 -18.03
N ALA A 104 -4.80 -23.34 -18.70
CA ALA A 104 -5.62 -23.94 -19.76
C ALA A 104 -4.74 -24.45 -20.91
N ASN A 105 -3.58 -23.87 -21.12
CA ASN A 105 -2.60 -24.27 -22.14
C ASN A 105 -1.55 -25.28 -21.63
N ARG A 106 -1.39 -25.44 -20.32
CA ARG A 106 -0.47 -26.37 -19.65
C ARG A 106 -1.29 -27.26 -18.72
N MET A 107 -1.45 -28.51 -19.02
CA MET A 107 -2.29 -29.47 -18.26
C MET A 107 -1.79 -29.81 -16.83
N ASP A 108 -0.93 -29.01 -16.18
CA ASP A 108 -0.41 -29.26 -14.84
C ASP A 108 -0.66 -28.11 -13.88
N GLY A 109 -1.33 -28.45 -12.81
CA GLY A 109 -1.95 -27.89 -11.67
C GLY A 109 -1.28 -26.81 -10.84
N ASP A 110 -2.08 -26.31 -9.98
CA ASP A 110 -1.87 -25.52 -8.73
C ASP A 110 -0.85 -24.37 -8.78
N GLY A 111 -1.33 -23.25 -9.29
CA GLY A 111 -0.47 -22.11 -9.58
C GLY A 111 -0.60 -20.91 -8.65
N PHE A 112 -0.03 -20.96 -7.47
CA PHE A 112 0.47 -19.79 -6.76
C PHE A 112 1.79 -20.21 -6.12
N ASP A 113 2.90 -19.97 -6.80
CA ASP A 113 4.23 -20.28 -6.31
C ASP A 113 4.93 -19.03 -5.71
N LYS A 114 6.15 -19.25 -5.19
CA LYS A 114 7.01 -18.24 -4.59
C LYS A 114 7.23 -17.01 -5.47
N GLY A 115 7.24 -17.16 -6.78
CA GLY A 115 7.42 -16.07 -7.73
C GLY A 115 6.22 -15.13 -7.85
N ALA A 116 5.04 -15.52 -7.36
CA ALA A 116 3.82 -14.74 -7.56
C ALA A 116 3.83 -13.37 -6.87
N MET A 117 4.46 -13.24 -5.70
CA MET A 117 4.61 -11.95 -5.04
C MET A 117 5.64 -11.08 -5.76
N ASP A 118 6.79 -11.65 -6.10
CA ASP A 118 7.84 -10.94 -6.83
C ASP A 118 7.32 -10.50 -8.21
N GLU A 119 6.57 -11.36 -8.89
CA GLU A 119 5.91 -11.05 -10.16
C GLU A 119 4.89 -9.92 -10.01
N LEU A 120 4.06 -9.96 -8.95
CA LEU A 120 3.09 -8.91 -8.64
C LEU A 120 3.79 -7.57 -8.39
N LEU A 121 4.86 -7.54 -7.60
CA LEU A 121 5.64 -6.33 -7.36
C LEU A 121 6.37 -5.85 -8.62
N GLN A 122 6.88 -6.77 -9.45
CA GLN A 122 7.49 -6.44 -10.73
C GLN A 122 6.47 -5.88 -11.73
N GLN A 123 5.26 -6.38 -11.74
CA GLN A 123 4.19 -5.90 -12.61
C GLN A 123 3.65 -4.55 -12.15
N ALA A 124 3.40 -4.40 -10.85
CA ALA A 124 2.91 -3.18 -10.22
C ALA A 124 3.97 -2.05 -10.22
N ARG A 125 5.26 -2.40 -10.08
CA ARG A 125 6.39 -1.46 -9.95
C ARG A 125 6.10 -0.31 -8.99
N PRO A 126 5.60 -0.56 -7.78
CA PRO A 126 5.39 0.50 -6.81
C PRO A 126 6.74 1.03 -6.33
N ASP A 127 6.78 2.31 -6.00
CA ASP A 127 7.93 2.90 -5.31
C ASP A 127 7.90 2.57 -3.82
N ILE A 128 6.69 2.55 -3.25
CA ILE A 128 6.44 2.31 -1.83
C ILE A 128 5.42 1.18 -1.65
N ARG A 129 5.75 0.24 -0.76
CA ARG A 129 4.80 -0.72 -0.19
C ARG A 129 4.31 -0.20 1.17
N VAL A 130 3.01 -0.18 1.38
CA VAL A 130 2.39 0.14 2.67
C VAL A 130 1.76 -1.12 3.24
N ASP A 131 2.34 -1.61 4.32
CA ASP A 131 1.83 -2.79 5.04
C ASP A 131 0.91 -2.34 6.16
N ILE A 132 -0.28 -2.94 6.27
CA ILE A 132 -1.28 -2.63 7.29
C ILE A 132 -1.62 -3.85 8.15
N ASP A 133 -1.41 -3.72 9.46
CA ASP A 133 -1.94 -4.58 10.51
C ASP A 133 -3.18 -3.91 11.10
N PHE A 134 -4.30 -4.65 11.21
CA PHE A 134 -5.59 -4.08 11.54
C PHE A 134 -6.43 -5.07 12.35
N ALA A 135 -7.00 -4.61 13.46
CA ALA A 135 -7.85 -5.43 14.30
C ALA A 135 -9.14 -4.72 14.70
N VAL A 136 -10.23 -5.48 14.71
CA VAL A 136 -11.53 -5.08 15.25
C VAL A 136 -11.90 -6.03 16.37
N THR A 137 -12.03 -5.48 17.57
CA THR A 137 -12.39 -6.29 18.76
C THR A 137 -13.77 -5.87 19.27
N PRO A 138 -14.74 -6.80 19.36
CA PRO A 138 -16.05 -6.52 19.94
C PRO A 138 -15.93 -6.05 21.40
N PHE A 139 -16.69 -5.02 21.76
CA PHE A 139 -16.78 -4.48 23.10
C PHE A 139 -18.26 -4.21 23.47
N GLY A 140 -19.00 -5.24 23.78
CA GLY A 140 -20.45 -5.18 23.96
C GLY A 140 -21.16 -4.72 22.67
N PRO A 141 -22.01 -3.66 22.72
CA PRO A 141 -22.63 -3.09 21.51
C PRO A 141 -21.68 -2.21 20.70
N ARG A 142 -20.45 -1.99 21.17
CA ARG A 142 -19.41 -1.17 20.58
C ARG A 142 -18.28 -2.05 20.04
N LYS A 143 -17.28 -1.41 19.43
CA LYS A 143 -16.05 -2.08 18.98
C LYS A 143 -14.84 -1.21 19.25
N ASN A 144 -13.72 -1.86 19.48
CA ASN A 144 -12.40 -1.25 19.47
C ASN A 144 -11.76 -1.50 18.09
N ILE A 145 -11.09 -0.52 17.55
CA ILE A 145 -10.38 -0.61 16.28
C ILE A 145 -8.96 -0.18 16.53
N SER A 146 -7.99 -1.00 16.13
CA SER A 146 -6.58 -0.65 16.16
C SER A 146 -5.95 -0.89 14.80
N PHE A 147 -4.90 -0.15 14.49
CA PHE A 147 -4.09 -0.37 13.31
C PHE A 147 -2.64 -0.01 13.56
N ARG A 148 -1.77 -0.61 12.78
CA ARG A 148 -0.38 -0.24 12.59
C ARG A 148 -0.10 -0.27 11.09
N MET A 149 0.58 0.74 10.60
CA MET A 149 1.02 0.81 9.20
C MET A 149 2.51 1.07 9.14
N LYS A 150 3.15 0.52 8.12
CA LYS A 150 4.55 0.76 7.76
C LYS A 150 4.61 1.08 6.28
N ALA A 151 5.34 2.12 5.93
CA ALA A 151 5.76 2.38 4.57
C ALA A 151 7.18 1.85 4.39
N VAL A 152 7.39 1.09 3.34
CA VAL A 152 8.64 0.40 3.04
C VAL A 152 9.01 0.71 1.60
N ASP A 153 10.28 1.00 1.34
CA ASP A 153 10.81 1.10 -0.01
C ASP A 153 10.67 -0.26 -0.71
N ALA A 154 9.99 -0.28 -1.87
CA ALA A 154 9.67 -1.53 -2.55
C ALA A 154 10.90 -2.22 -3.17
N TYR A 155 12.04 -1.52 -3.32
CA TYR A 155 13.25 -2.05 -3.93
C TYR A 155 14.27 -2.57 -2.90
N CYS A 156 14.46 -1.84 -1.78
CA CYS A 156 15.46 -2.21 -0.78
C CYS A 156 14.87 -2.73 0.53
N ASN A 157 13.54 -2.70 0.70
CA ASN A 157 12.81 -3.06 1.92
C ASN A 157 13.17 -2.21 3.15
N ASP A 158 13.75 -1.02 2.96
CA ASP A 158 14.00 -0.10 4.05
C ASP A 158 12.70 0.53 4.55
N GLN A 159 12.49 0.53 5.87
CA GLN A 159 11.34 1.19 6.46
C GLN A 159 11.49 2.70 6.37
N ILE A 160 10.54 3.36 5.70
CA ILE A 160 10.51 4.80 5.48
C ILE A 160 9.75 5.51 6.60
N SER A 161 8.58 4.98 6.97
CA SER A 161 7.67 5.58 7.93
C SER A 161 6.84 4.52 8.63
N SER A 162 6.31 4.86 9.80
CA SER A 162 5.31 4.04 10.48
C SER A 162 4.34 4.89 11.28
N CYS A 163 3.11 4.44 11.40
CA CYS A 163 2.14 5.03 12.31
C CYS A 163 1.20 3.98 12.88
N GLU A 164 0.62 4.28 14.03
CA GLU A 164 -0.33 3.41 14.70
C GLU A 164 -1.43 4.22 15.38
N GLY A 165 -2.54 3.58 15.67
CA GLY A 165 -3.63 4.20 16.39
C GLY A 165 -4.66 3.21 16.90
N ILE A 166 -5.41 3.65 17.90
CA ILE A 166 -6.51 2.91 18.49
C ILE A 166 -7.70 3.84 18.73
N VAL A 167 -8.91 3.34 18.51
CA VAL A 167 -10.15 3.94 18.97
C VAL A 167 -10.93 2.90 19.77
N GLU A 168 -11.34 3.28 20.96
CA GLU A 168 -12.06 2.41 21.86
C GLU A 168 -13.55 2.75 21.90
N GLY A 169 -14.40 1.74 21.97
CA GLY A 169 -15.83 1.84 22.22
C GLY A 169 -16.60 2.63 21.15
N THR A 170 -16.19 2.60 19.88
CA THR A 170 -16.91 3.27 18.80
C THR A 170 -18.18 2.50 18.39
N MET A 171 -19.23 3.24 18.01
CA MET A 171 -20.44 2.73 17.39
C MET A 171 -20.54 3.08 15.90
N ASP A 172 -19.61 3.89 15.40
CA ASP A 172 -19.59 4.29 14.00
C ASP A 172 -19.44 3.06 13.07
N PRO A 173 -19.94 3.12 11.82
CA PRO A 173 -19.58 2.17 10.77
C PRO A 173 -18.06 2.02 10.66
N LEU A 174 -17.60 0.81 10.30
CA LEU A 174 -16.18 0.47 10.33
C LEU A 174 -15.32 1.42 9.49
N ASP A 175 -15.75 1.66 8.26
CA ASP A 175 -15.08 2.54 7.31
C ASP A 175 -14.96 3.98 7.83
N LEU A 176 -16.02 4.51 8.43
CA LEU A 176 -16.04 5.86 8.99
C LEU A 176 -15.13 5.98 10.23
N ALA A 177 -15.26 5.01 11.17
CA ALA A 177 -14.45 5.01 12.39
C ALA A 177 -12.97 4.87 12.07
N PHE A 178 -12.62 3.94 11.17
CA PHE A 178 -11.26 3.70 10.75
C PHE A 178 -10.69 4.89 9.98
N ARG A 179 -11.46 5.48 9.04
CA ARG A 179 -11.04 6.69 8.34
C ARG A 179 -10.70 7.84 9.29
N LYS A 180 -11.56 8.11 10.29
CA LYS A 180 -11.30 9.15 11.29
C LYS A 180 -10.01 8.90 12.06
N LEU A 181 -9.76 7.63 12.43
CA LEU A 181 -8.59 7.22 13.16
C LEU A 181 -7.31 7.40 12.33
N VAL A 182 -7.31 6.95 11.08
CA VAL A 182 -6.16 6.99 10.18
C VAL A 182 -5.82 8.43 9.76
N VAL A 183 -6.82 9.24 9.38
CA VAL A 183 -6.58 10.61 8.88
C VAL A 183 -5.73 11.44 9.85
N GLY A 184 -5.94 11.29 11.18
CA GLY A 184 -5.18 12.01 12.19
C GLY A 184 -3.70 11.63 12.28
N LYS A 185 -3.26 10.55 11.61
CA LYS A 185 -1.87 10.05 11.61
C LYS A 185 -1.17 10.19 10.25
N MET A 186 -1.92 10.54 9.22
CA MET A 186 -1.42 10.47 7.84
C MET A 186 -0.53 11.64 7.43
N ASP A 187 -0.59 12.79 8.11
CA ASP A 187 0.19 13.95 7.67
C ASP A 187 1.68 13.71 7.84
N GLU A 188 2.11 13.31 9.04
CA GLU A 188 3.51 12.95 9.30
C GLU A 188 3.94 11.72 8.51
N PHE A 189 3.08 10.69 8.43
CA PHE A 189 3.35 9.47 7.67
C PHE A 189 3.61 9.76 6.19
N CYS A 190 2.80 10.59 5.55
CA CYS A 190 2.98 10.98 4.15
C CYS A 190 4.17 11.92 3.95
N GLU A 191 4.42 12.86 4.86
CA GLU A 191 5.56 13.77 4.80
C GLU A 191 6.89 13.01 4.79
N GLN A 192 7.03 12.00 5.66
CA GLN A 192 8.21 11.14 5.68
C GLN A 192 8.42 10.39 4.37
N MET A 193 7.35 9.83 3.77
CA MET A 193 7.44 9.17 2.47
C MET A 193 7.88 10.12 1.35
N VAL A 194 7.30 11.32 1.29
CA VAL A 194 7.66 12.33 0.28
C VAL A 194 9.11 12.78 0.45
N THR A 195 9.53 13.06 1.69
CA THR A 195 10.91 13.49 2.00
C THR A 195 11.91 12.42 1.59
N TYR A 196 11.66 11.16 1.94
CA TYR A 196 12.52 10.03 1.56
C TYR A 196 12.73 9.96 0.03
N PHE A 197 11.66 10.08 -0.75
CA PHE A 197 11.76 10.05 -2.21
C PHE A 197 12.40 11.29 -2.82
N GLN A 198 12.24 12.44 -2.20
CA GLN A 198 12.98 13.66 -2.60
C GLN A 198 14.47 13.47 -2.38
N ASP A 199 14.88 12.97 -1.21
CA ASP A 199 16.28 12.71 -0.88
C ASP A 199 16.90 11.66 -1.82
N LEU A 200 16.19 10.61 -2.20
CA LEU A 200 16.65 9.61 -3.16
C LEU A 200 16.95 10.23 -4.53
N ARG A 201 16.07 11.12 -5.00
CA ARG A 201 16.25 11.81 -6.28
C ARG A 201 17.43 12.79 -6.23
N ASP A 202 17.53 13.56 -5.17
CA ASP A 202 18.57 14.58 -5.01
C ASP A 202 19.96 13.95 -4.87
N ASN A 203 20.04 12.75 -4.29
CA ASN A 203 21.27 11.97 -4.14
C ASN A 203 21.58 11.04 -5.33
N GLY A 204 20.81 11.10 -6.42
CA GLY A 204 21.09 10.40 -7.67
C GLY A 204 20.91 8.88 -7.62
N ARG A 205 20.11 8.35 -6.70
CA ARG A 205 19.60 6.98 -6.78
C ARG A 205 18.38 6.96 -7.72
N GLN A 206 18.66 6.66 -8.97
CA GLN A 206 17.65 6.28 -9.98
C GLN A 206 17.41 4.80 -9.93
#